data_0edaf7c7559bd2513c8e53dd3b61d307
#
_entry.id   0edaf7c7559bd2513c8e53dd3b61d307
#
_cell.length_a   1.000
_cell.length_b   1.000
_cell.length_c   1.000
_cell.angle_alpha   90.00
_cell.angle_beta   90.00
_cell.angle_gamma   90.00
#
_symmetry.space_group_name_H-M   'P 1'
#
loop_
_entity.id
_entity.type
_entity.pdbx_description
1 polymer ?
#
loop_
_entity_poly.entity_id
_entity_poly.type
_entity_poly.pdbx_seq_one_letter_code
_entity_poly.pdbx_strand_id
1 'polypeptide(L)'
;MFCAISIPLCVFFFFFIDKQRMPDIEENELIARIEWNENIHVDENRRRVDELFKELEEPVAEHTASIGRQDFLLNRERELSSSEAELYFRTETPETISPLQQEIYRRLKERYPLSVISFSPPETVFEKLFVTGEPDIIAEFYTRNKAKAPEAETIRRVEKDLARKTGIAPTGIAFENQLNLSISKEKLLLYRVSYNELYRILKTAFRENSVTMLHSYQQYLPISVAGSEKTVNEILQETLIQTEPDNKGNIEYIPLRELVTIAPAEDLKSITSGRNGEYVPFNFYDVQNGDKLMREVKQVAEETKEWDTGFSGSFFSNREMLDELVVILFISLLLMYFILASQFESFLQPLLVLAEIPIDVAFALLLLWLCGHTLNLMSAIGLIVTCGIVINDSILKLDAINELRKAGVPLLEAIHEAGRRRLRPIIMTSLTTIFAMVPLLFSSDMG
;
A
#
# COMPACT_ATOMS: atom_id res chain seq x y z
N MET A 1 -19.00 34.99 -25.31
CA MET A 1 -18.07 34.43 -26.28
C MET A 1 -16.94 33.68 -25.57
N PHE A 2 -16.20 34.26 -24.62
CA PHE A 2 -15.12 33.59 -23.89
C PHE A 2 -15.60 32.33 -23.11
N CYS A 3 -16.70 32.38 -22.36
CA CYS A 3 -17.25 31.22 -21.63
C CYS A 3 -17.65 30.06 -22.57
N ALA A 4 -18.12 30.35 -23.79
CA ALA A 4 -18.48 29.29 -24.74
C ALA A 4 -17.27 28.57 -25.32
N ILE A 5 -16.08 29.19 -25.33
CA ILE A 5 -14.83 28.64 -25.79
C ILE A 5 -14.10 27.90 -24.65
N SER A 6 -14.26 28.39 -23.40
CA SER A 6 -13.57 27.80 -22.24
C SER A 6 -14.06 26.39 -21.90
N ILE A 7 -15.35 26.09 -22.06
CA ILE A 7 -15.91 24.76 -21.79
C ILE A 7 -15.29 23.68 -22.69
N PRO A 8 -15.28 23.81 -24.05
CA PRO A 8 -14.60 22.85 -24.90
C PRO A 8 -13.09 22.74 -24.60
N LEU A 9 -12.46 23.86 -24.23
CA LEU A 9 -11.05 23.89 -23.89
C LEU A 9 -10.75 23.13 -22.59
N CYS A 10 -11.58 23.27 -21.56
CA CYS A 10 -11.53 22.47 -20.34
C CYS A 10 -11.62 20.99 -20.63
N VAL A 11 -12.61 20.59 -21.43
CA VAL A 11 -12.82 19.19 -21.82
C VAL A 11 -11.62 18.66 -22.59
N PHE A 12 -11.10 19.45 -23.55
CA PHE A 12 -9.92 19.07 -24.31
C PHE A 12 -8.71 18.82 -23.41
N PHE A 13 -8.34 19.78 -22.55
CA PHE A 13 -7.19 19.60 -21.65
C PHE A 13 -7.40 18.51 -20.63
N PHE A 14 -8.60 18.34 -20.10
CA PHE A 14 -8.91 17.26 -19.15
C PHE A 14 -8.66 15.86 -19.75
N PHE A 15 -8.93 15.67 -21.06
CA PHE A 15 -8.65 14.39 -21.72
C PHE A 15 -7.21 14.28 -22.22
N PHE A 16 -6.52 15.39 -22.45
CA PHE A 16 -5.19 15.41 -23.03
C PHE A 16 -4.05 15.36 -21.99
N ILE A 17 -4.32 15.79 -20.75
CA ILE A 17 -3.36 15.75 -19.65
C ILE A 17 -3.28 14.33 -19.11
N ASP A 18 -2.05 13.84 -18.90
CA ASP A 18 -1.80 12.57 -18.24
C ASP A 18 -2.32 12.60 -16.81
N LYS A 19 -2.97 11.50 -16.40
CA LYS A 19 -3.58 11.35 -15.08
C LYS A 19 -2.73 10.41 -14.26
N GLN A 20 -2.19 10.92 -13.17
CA GLN A 20 -1.45 10.14 -12.17
C GLN A 20 -2.14 10.24 -10.81
N ARG A 21 -1.82 9.34 -9.91
CA ARG A 21 -2.38 9.37 -8.54
C ARG A 21 -1.75 10.47 -7.72
N MET A 22 -0.42 10.48 -7.71
CA MET A 22 0.40 11.43 -6.95
C MET A 22 1.40 12.09 -7.91
N PRO A 23 1.85 13.30 -7.61
CA PRO A 23 3.00 13.87 -8.31
C PRO A 23 4.23 12.99 -8.08
N ASP A 24 5.13 12.93 -9.05
CA ASP A 24 6.44 12.32 -8.88
C ASP A 24 7.22 13.18 -7.88
N ILE A 25 7.39 12.66 -6.67
CA ILE A 25 8.15 13.31 -5.61
C ILE A 25 9.53 12.68 -5.63
N GLU A 26 10.55 13.52 -5.79
CA GLU A 26 11.92 13.09 -5.61
C GLU A 26 12.20 12.95 -4.11
N GLU A 27 12.07 11.74 -3.59
CA GLU A 27 12.34 11.42 -2.19
C GLU A 27 13.78 10.98 -2.00
N ASN A 28 14.39 11.41 -0.90
CA ASN A 28 15.72 10.98 -0.48
C ASN A 28 15.66 9.87 0.59
N GLU A 29 14.50 9.28 0.79
CA GLU A 29 14.22 8.25 1.77
C GLU A 29 13.71 6.96 1.11
N LEU A 30 14.07 5.82 1.69
CA LEU A 30 13.76 4.50 1.15
C LEU A 30 13.47 3.51 2.28
N ILE A 31 12.40 2.75 2.15
CA ILE A 31 12.14 1.56 2.95
C ILE A 31 12.37 0.32 2.08
N ALA A 32 13.30 -0.53 2.49
CA ALA A 32 13.52 -1.84 1.91
C ALA A 32 12.95 -2.91 2.85
N ARG A 33 11.95 -3.65 2.37
CA ARG A 33 11.38 -4.79 3.09
C ARG A 33 11.97 -6.07 2.53
N ILE A 34 12.56 -6.87 3.41
CA ILE A 34 13.23 -8.11 3.07
C ILE A 34 12.49 -9.25 3.76
N GLU A 35 12.06 -10.21 2.97
CA GLU A 35 11.62 -11.52 3.41
C GLU A 35 12.65 -12.54 2.92
N TRP A 36 13.31 -13.22 3.85
CA TRP A 36 14.37 -14.15 3.47
C TRP A 36 13.85 -15.41 2.78
N ASN A 37 12.55 -15.69 2.92
CA ASN A 37 11.91 -16.90 2.39
C ASN A 37 12.60 -18.21 2.87
N GLU A 38 13.19 -18.12 4.04
CA GLU A 38 13.86 -19.19 4.77
C GLU A 38 13.49 -19.08 6.25
N ASN A 39 13.29 -20.22 6.93
CA ASN A 39 13.04 -20.22 8.36
C ASN A 39 14.33 -20.00 9.13
N ILE A 40 14.69 -18.76 9.34
CA ILE A 40 15.88 -18.36 10.08
C ILE A 40 15.53 -17.80 11.46
N HIS A 41 16.44 -17.98 12.40
CA HIS A 41 16.36 -17.35 13.70
C HIS A 41 16.62 -15.85 13.60
N VAL A 42 16.07 -15.06 14.53
CA VAL A 42 16.23 -13.59 14.53
C VAL A 42 17.71 -13.15 14.60
N ASP A 43 18.57 -13.91 15.24
CA ASP A 43 20.01 -13.61 15.31
C ASP A 43 20.70 -13.77 13.96
N GLU A 44 20.32 -14.79 13.17
CA GLU A 44 20.82 -14.96 11.81
C GLU A 44 20.27 -13.85 10.90
N ASN A 45 19.01 -13.47 11.05
CA ASN A 45 18.42 -12.34 10.35
C ASN A 45 19.22 -11.06 10.64
N ARG A 46 19.50 -10.81 11.92
CA ARG A 46 20.33 -9.66 12.34
C ARG A 46 21.72 -9.71 11.72
N ARG A 47 22.39 -10.87 11.74
CA ARG A 47 23.70 -11.04 11.13
C ARG A 47 23.70 -10.69 9.64
N ARG A 48 22.69 -11.17 8.89
CA ARG A 48 22.53 -10.88 7.46
C ARG A 48 22.33 -9.38 7.18
N VAL A 49 21.51 -8.72 8.00
CA VAL A 49 21.28 -7.26 7.89
C VAL A 49 22.54 -6.47 8.25
N ASP A 50 23.24 -6.84 9.33
CA ASP A 50 24.49 -6.19 9.75
C ASP A 50 25.60 -6.35 8.70
N GLU A 51 25.65 -7.49 8.01
CA GLU A 51 26.56 -7.73 6.89
C GLU A 51 26.20 -6.85 5.69
N LEU A 52 24.91 -6.74 5.35
CA LEU A 52 24.46 -5.86 4.29
C LEU A 52 24.88 -4.41 4.55
N PHE A 53 24.65 -3.86 5.75
CA PHE A 53 25.04 -2.49 6.10
C PHE A 53 26.54 -2.24 6.01
N LYS A 54 27.37 -3.23 6.33
CA LYS A 54 28.83 -3.12 6.23
C LYS A 54 29.36 -3.15 4.80
N GLU A 55 28.62 -3.77 3.92
CA GLU A 55 29.02 -3.99 2.53
C GLU A 55 28.48 -2.91 1.58
N LEU A 56 27.55 -2.05 2.00
CA LEU A 56 27.01 -0.96 1.18
C LEU A 56 28.12 0.05 0.84
N GLU A 57 28.28 0.33 -0.44
CA GLU A 57 29.25 1.28 -0.99
C GLU A 57 28.64 2.66 -1.21
N GLU A 58 27.34 2.73 -1.47
CA GLU A 58 26.63 3.98 -1.69
C GLU A 58 26.52 4.79 -0.39
N PRO A 59 26.67 6.12 -0.47
CA PRO A 59 26.63 6.98 0.70
C PRO A 59 25.22 7.05 1.28
N VAL A 60 25.06 6.56 2.50
CA VAL A 60 23.83 6.61 3.29
C VAL A 60 24.02 7.57 4.45
N ALA A 61 23.15 8.60 4.53
CA ALA A 61 23.21 9.58 5.63
C ALA A 61 22.72 8.98 6.95
N GLU A 62 21.62 8.24 6.90
CA GLU A 62 21.03 7.56 8.05
C GLU A 62 20.46 6.21 7.63
N HIS A 63 20.54 5.22 8.51
CA HIS A 63 19.89 3.93 8.33
C HIS A 63 19.37 3.39 9.65
N THR A 64 18.25 2.69 9.58
CA THR A 64 17.62 2.02 10.72
C THR A 64 17.10 0.66 10.28
N ALA A 65 17.13 -0.34 11.15
CA ALA A 65 16.61 -1.66 10.87
C ALA A 65 15.62 -2.11 11.96
N SER A 66 14.46 -2.59 11.51
CA SER A 66 13.52 -3.35 12.31
C SER A 66 13.60 -4.81 11.92
N ILE A 67 14.10 -5.67 12.82
CA ILE A 67 14.42 -7.06 12.51
C ILE A 67 13.56 -7.99 13.35
N GLY A 68 12.79 -8.86 12.68
CA GLY A 68 11.97 -9.84 13.34
C GLY A 68 10.83 -9.24 14.18
N ARG A 69 10.21 -10.08 15.02
CA ARG A 69 9.07 -9.71 15.82
C ARG A 69 9.45 -8.76 16.96
N GLN A 70 8.73 -7.65 17.05
CA GLN A 70 8.92 -6.65 18.11
C GLN A 70 7.69 -6.64 19.03
N ASP A 71 7.81 -7.25 20.21
CA ASP A 71 6.67 -7.44 21.14
C ASP A 71 6.33 -6.21 21.99
N PHE A 72 7.19 -5.19 22.02
CA PHE A 72 7.07 -4.03 22.92
C PHE A 72 6.59 -2.74 22.24
N LEU A 73 6.39 -2.72 20.94
CA LEU A 73 5.84 -1.56 20.24
C LEU A 73 4.32 -1.55 20.34
N LEU A 74 3.77 -0.48 20.88
CA LEU A 74 2.32 -0.29 21.05
C LEU A 74 1.60 0.00 19.72
N ASN A 75 2.30 0.59 18.77
CA ASN A 75 1.76 0.93 17.46
C ASN A 75 2.60 0.26 16.38
N ARG A 76 2.08 -0.82 15.80
CA ARG A 76 2.70 -1.56 14.70
C ARG A 76 1.77 -1.49 13.50
N GLU A 77 2.31 -1.06 12.40
CA GLU A 77 1.58 -1.12 11.11
C GLU A 77 1.52 -2.57 10.62
N ARG A 78 2.59 -3.33 10.86
CA ARG A 78 2.72 -4.75 10.49
C ARG A 78 3.52 -5.53 11.53
N GLU A 79 3.12 -6.77 11.78
CA GLU A 79 3.94 -7.72 12.56
C GLU A 79 4.94 -8.40 11.63
N LEU A 80 6.24 -8.23 11.93
CA LEU A 80 7.30 -8.93 11.24
C LEU A 80 7.47 -10.34 11.84
N SER A 81 7.77 -11.32 11.00
CA SER A 81 8.21 -12.65 11.45
C SER A 81 9.72 -12.66 11.72
N SER A 82 10.23 -13.74 12.31
CA SER A 82 11.68 -13.90 12.55
C SER A 82 12.53 -13.81 11.28
N SER A 83 11.95 -14.15 10.14
CA SER A 83 12.59 -14.14 8.81
C SER A 83 12.34 -12.85 8.01
N GLU A 84 11.79 -11.82 8.61
CA GLU A 84 11.54 -10.54 7.97
C GLU A 84 12.40 -9.43 8.57
N ALA A 85 12.78 -8.48 7.73
CA ALA A 85 13.43 -7.24 8.15
C ALA A 85 12.88 -6.06 7.34
N GLU A 86 12.73 -4.93 8.00
CA GLU A 86 12.40 -3.66 7.38
C GLU A 86 13.55 -2.68 7.63
N LEU A 87 14.14 -2.19 6.55
CA LEU A 87 15.31 -1.31 6.58
C LEU A 87 14.90 0.05 6.05
N TYR A 88 15.15 1.08 6.84
CA TYR A 88 14.99 2.46 6.44
C TYR A 88 16.36 3.05 6.08
N PHE A 89 16.41 3.78 4.98
CA PHE A 89 17.58 4.49 4.50
C PHE A 89 17.20 5.92 4.17
N ARG A 90 18.10 6.85 4.51
CA ARG A 90 18.05 8.24 4.06
C ARG A 90 19.37 8.59 3.38
N THR A 91 19.29 9.12 2.17
CA THR A 91 20.41 9.58 1.39
C THR A 91 20.53 11.11 1.43
N GLU A 92 21.67 11.67 1.06
CA GLU A 92 21.85 13.13 1.00
C GLU A 92 21.10 13.74 -0.20
N THR A 93 20.96 12.99 -1.29
CA THR A 93 20.32 13.46 -2.52
C THR A 93 19.37 12.38 -3.06
N PRO A 94 18.25 12.77 -3.68
CA PRO A 94 17.29 11.80 -4.26
C PRO A 94 17.90 10.93 -5.36
N GLU A 95 18.88 11.45 -6.09
CA GLU A 95 19.55 10.76 -7.20
C GLU A 95 20.25 9.47 -6.77
N THR A 96 20.65 9.37 -5.49
CA THR A 96 21.35 8.19 -4.94
C THR A 96 20.41 7.04 -4.56
N ILE A 97 19.09 7.25 -4.52
CA ILE A 97 18.11 6.22 -4.16
C ILE A 97 18.09 5.06 -5.16
N SER A 98 18.02 5.35 -6.48
CA SER A 98 17.98 4.31 -7.51
C SER A 98 19.25 3.45 -7.55
N PRO A 99 20.48 4.01 -7.49
CA PRO A 99 21.70 3.22 -7.32
C PRO A 99 21.70 2.35 -6.06
N LEU A 100 21.29 2.92 -4.92
CA LEU A 100 21.19 2.19 -3.65
C LEU A 100 20.23 1.00 -3.74
N GLN A 101 19.04 1.19 -4.32
CA GLN A 101 18.08 0.10 -4.55
C GLN A 101 18.66 -1.02 -5.40
N GLN A 102 19.34 -0.67 -6.49
CA GLN A 102 19.96 -1.66 -7.38
C GLN A 102 21.09 -2.40 -6.69
N GLU A 103 21.90 -1.72 -5.87
CA GLU A 103 22.97 -2.33 -5.12
C GLU A 103 22.42 -3.32 -4.08
N ILE A 104 21.43 -2.90 -3.27
CA ILE A 104 20.78 -3.75 -2.27
C ILE A 104 20.16 -4.99 -2.94
N TYR A 105 19.40 -4.78 -4.03
CA TYR A 105 18.77 -5.86 -4.76
C TYR A 105 19.79 -6.87 -5.31
N ARG A 106 20.83 -6.38 -5.97
CA ARG A 106 21.88 -7.22 -6.55
C ARG A 106 22.58 -8.04 -5.48
N ARG A 107 23.07 -7.40 -4.40
CA ARG A 107 23.81 -8.08 -3.32
C ARG A 107 22.95 -9.16 -2.63
N LEU A 108 21.71 -8.83 -2.32
CA LEU A 108 20.80 -9.79 -1.67
C LEU A 108 20.45 -10.94 -2.59
N LYS A 109 20.18 -10.70 -3.86
CA LYS A 109 19.83 -11.76 -4.82
C LYS A 109 21.02 -12.66 -5.18
N GLU A 110 22.23 -12.14 -5.24
CA GLU A 110 23.46 -12.94 -5.44
C GLU A 110 23.71 -13.89 -4.27
N ARG A 111 23.50 -13.43 -3.03
CA ARG A 111 23.80 -14.22 -1.83
C ARG A 111 22.62 -15.04 -1.32
N TYR A 112 21.42 -14.50 -1.44
CA TYR A 112 20.16 -15.10 -0.98
C TYR A 112 19.11 -15.09 -2.11
N PRO A 113 19.22 -16.00 -3.09
CA PRO A 113 18.37 -15.98 -4.29
C PRO A 113 16.86 -16.13 -4.00
N LEU A 114 16.52 -16.80 -2.89
CA LEU A 114 15.12 -17.03 -2.48
C LEU A 114 14.49 -15.81 -1.81
N SER A 115 15.28 -14.83 -1.36
CA SER A 115 14.74 -13.66 -0.67
C SER A 115 13.77 -12.87 -1.55
N VAL A 116 12.70 -12.38 -0.97
CA VAL A 116 11.75 -11.45 -1.58
C VAL A 116 12.04 -10.05 -1.04
N ILE A 117 12.27 -9.11 -1.95
CA ILE A 117 12.66 -7.75 -1.60
C ILE A 117 11.67 -6.81 -2.27
N SER A 118 11.12 -5.89 -1.49
CA SER A 118 10.29 -4.80 -1.99
C SER A 118 10.83 -3.47 -1.49
N PHE A 119 10.74 -2.46 -2.35
CA PHE A 119 11.14 -1.10 -2.04
C PHE A 119 9.93 -0.19 -2.09
N SER A 120 9.85 0.73 -1.13
CA SER A 120 8.83 1.76 -1.10
C SER A 120 9.42 3.01 -0.45
N PRO A 121 8.96 4.21 -0.82
CA PRO A 121 9.21 5.38 0.01
C PRO A 121 8.51 5.24 1.37
N PRO A 122 8.97 5.94 2.42
CA PRO A 122 8.22 6.06 3.66
C PRO A 122 6.93 6.84 3.40
N GLU A 123 5.82 6.31 3.88
CA GLU A 123 4.51 6.94 3.68
C GLU A 123 4.39 8.22 4.51
N THR A 124 4.13 9.33 3.85
CA THR A 124 3.79 10.59 4.51
C THR A 124 2.40 10.49 5.16
N VAL A 125 2.08 11.40 6.09
CA VAL A 125 0.73 11.45 6.71
C VAL A 125 -0.37 11.64 5.66
N PHE A 126 -0.07 12.40 4.60
CA PHE A 126 -0.98 12.59 3.49
C PHE A 126 -1.19 11.30 2.69
N GLU A 127 -0.12 10.60 2.36
CA GLU A 127 -0.20 9.32 1.65
C GLU A 127 -0.96 8.27 2.45
N LYS A 128 -0.76 8.19 3.76
CA LYS A 128 -1.54 7.30 4.65
C LYS A 128 -3.04 7.58 4.62
N LEU A 129 -3.44 8.82 4.36
CA LEU A 129 -4.86 9.19 4.29
C LEU A 129 -5.47 8.98 2.90
N PHE A 130 -4.70 9.17 1.84
CA PHE A 130 -5.21 9.20 0.47
C PHE A 130 -4.60 8.14 -0.46
N VAL A 131 -3.48 7.55 -0.06
CA VAL A 131 -2.77 6.53 -0.81
C VAL A 131 -2.63 5.30 0.07
N THR A 132 -3.29 4.23 -0.28
CA THR A 132 -2.96 2.93 0.27
C THR A 132 -1.70 2.47 -0.46
N GLY A 133 -0.60 2.13 0.20
CA GLY A 133 0.64 1.62 -0.44
C GLY A 133 0.42 0.31 -1.24
N GLU A 134 -0.73 0.22 -1.91
CA GLU A 134 -1.17 -0.91 -2.70
C GLU A 134 -0.46 -0.92 -4.06
N PRO A 135 -0.17 -2.11 -4.60
CA PRO A 135 0.31 -2.29 -5.96
C PRO A 135 -0.63 -1.62 -6.98
N ASP A 136 -0.09 -1.22 -8.14
CA ASP A 136 -0.92 -0.66 -9.21
C ASP A 136 -1.99 -1.64 -9.64
N ILE A 137 -1.60 -2.89 -9.88
CA ILE A 137 -2.53 -3.97 -10.19
C ILE A 137 -2.17 -5.19 -9.35
N ILE A 138 -3.15 -5.70 -8.64
CA ILE A 138 -3.12 -6.99 -7.97
C ILE A 138 -3.91 -7.97 -8.83
N ALA A 139 -3.22 -8.92 -9.43
CA ALA A 139 -3.87 -10.02 -10.12
C ALA A 139 -4.21 -11.11 -9.10
N GLU A 140 -5.50 -11.28 -8.84
CA GLU A 140 -6.04 -12.22 -7.87
C GLU A 140 -6.31 -13.57 -8.57
N PHE A 141 -5.56 -14.59 -8.22
CA PHE A 141 -5.72 -15.93 -8.79
C PHE A 141 -6.48 -16.81 -7.82
N TYR A 142 -7.71 -17.14 -8.19
CA TYR A 142 -8.62 -18.01 -7.43
C TYR A 142 -8.54 -19.44 -7.94
N THR A 143 -8.30 -20.40 -7.05
CA THR A 143 -8.28 -21.82 -7.41
C THR A 143 -9.70 -22.30 -7.74
N ARG A 144 -9.91 -22.89 -8.93
CA ARG A 144 -11.19 -23.48 -9.30
C ARG A 144 -11.56 -24.67 -8.40
N ASN A 145 -10.57 -25.44 -8.01
CA ASN A 145 -10.75 -26.54 -7.08
C ASN A 145 -10.56 -26.06 -5.63
N LYS A 146 -11.65 -25.61 -5.01
CA LYS A 146 -11.65 -25.12 -3.62
C LYS A 146 -11.31 -26.18 -2.56
N ALA A 147 -11.24 -27.46 -2.93
CA ALA A 147 -10.92 -28.54 -1.98
C ALA A 147 -9.41 -28.74 -1.75
N LYS A 148 -8.57 -28.15 -2.59
CA LYS A 148 -7.10 -28.31 -2.52
C LYS A 148 -6.43 -26.94 -2.61
N ALA A 149 -5.61 -26.63 -1.62
CA ALA A 149 -4.72 -25.45 -1.69
C ALA A 149 -3.75 -25.59 -2.89
N PRO A 150 -3.41 -24.49 -3.56
CA PRO A 150 -2.49 -24.52 -4.68
C PRO A 150 -1.09 -24.88 -4.18
N GLU A 151 -0.43 -25.77 -4.91
CA GLU A 151 0.94 -26.20 -4.61
C GLU A 151 1.95 -25.08 -4.97
N ALA A 152 2.99 -24.90 -4.16
CA ALA A 152 4.03 -23.88 -4.34
C ALA A 152 4.67 -23.94 -5.75
N GLU A 153 4.88 -25.14 -6.29
CA GLU A 153 5.41 -25.30 -7.65
C GLU A 153 4.48 -24.76 -8.74
N THR A 154 3.18 -24.95 -8.56
CA THR A 154 2.17 -24.42 -9.49
C THR A 154 2.16 -22.89 -9.48
N ILE A 155 2.25 -22.28 -8.29
CA ILE A 155 2.30 -20.82 -8.12
C ILE A 155 3.57 -20.25 -8.79
N ARG A 156 4.73 -20.84 -8.56
CA ARG A 156 5.99 -20.40 -9.18
C ARG A 156 5.98 -20.55 -10.71
N ARG A 157 5.26 -21.54 -11.24
CA ARG A 157 5.05 -21.68 -12.69
C ARG A 157 4.24 -20.54 -13.24
N VAL A 158 3.11 -20.22 -12.60
CA VAL A 158 2.26 -19.08 -12.97
C VAL A 158 3.04 -17.77 -12.90
N GLU A 159 3.84 -17.53 -11.84
CA GLU A 159 4.70 -16.35 -11.70
C GLU A 159 5.67 -16.19 -12.88
N LYS A 160 6.34 -17.27 -13.29
CA LYS A 160 7.24 -17.29 -14.45
C LYS A 160 6.52 -17.03 -15.76
N ASP A 161 5.34 -17.62 -15.94
CA ASP A 161 4.53 -17.44 -17.16
C ASP A 161 3.98 -16.02 -17.25
N LEU A 162 3.58 -15.42 -16.13
CA LEU A 162 3.20 -14.01 -16.03
C LEU A 162 4.38 -13.10 -16.41
N ALA A 163 5.54 -13.27 -15.80
CA ALA A 163 6.72 -12.47 -16.10
C ALA A 163 7.13 -12.55 -17.58
N ARG A 164 7.04 -13.77 -18.19
CA ARG A 164 7.38 -13.98 -19.58
C ARG A 164 6.38 -13.29 -20.55
N LYS A 165 5.07 -13.31 -20.21
CA LYS A 165 4.02 -12.84 -21.12
C LYS A 165 3.80 -11.34 -21.01
N THR A 166 3.84 -10.80 -19.79
CA THR A 166 3.64 -9.37 -19.54
C THR A 166 4.91 -8.53 -19.69
N GLY A 167 6.08 -9.16 -19.64
CA GLY A 167 7.36 -8.47 -19.60
C GLY A 167 7.66 -7.78 -18.26
N ILE A 168 6.75 -7.86 -17.28
CA ILE A 168 6.88 -7.30 -15.94
C ILE A 168 6.84 -8.47 -14.96
N ALA A 169 7.88 -8.62 -14.14
CA ALA A 169 7.89 -9.63 -13.11
C ALA A 169 6.97 -9.18 -11.95
N PRO A 170 5.97 -9.99 -11.56
CA PRO A 170 5.21 -9.69 -10.36
C PRO A 170 6.12 -9.78 -9.13
N THR A 171 5.75 -9.10 -8.04
CA THR A 171 6.47 -9.24 -6.77
C THR A 171 6.39 -10.69 -6.30
N GLY A 172 7.53 -11.26 -5.94
CA GLY A 172 7.64 -12.65 -5.52
C GLY A 172 6.75 -12.96 -4.32
N ILE A 173 6.16 -14.14 -4.34
CA ILE A 173 5.32 -14.65 -3.26
C ILE A 173 6.19 -15.34 -2.22
N ALA A 174 5.97 -15.03 -0.96
CA ALA A 174 6.70 -15.67 0.13
C ALA A 174 6.10 -17.03 0.47
N PHE A 175 6.99 -18.03 0.57
CA PHE A 175 6.66 -19.38 1.00
C PHE A 175 7.28 -19.66 2.36
N GLU A 176 6.65 -20.51 3.13
CA GLU A 176 7.15 -20.99 4.40
C GLU A 176 7.45 -22.48 4.30
N ASN A 177 8.70 -22.84 4.64
CA ASN A 177 9.09 -24.23 4.76
C ASN A 177 8.61 -24.77 6.10
N GLN A 178 7.80 -25.81 6.06
CA GLN A 178 7.21 -26.45 7.22
C GLN A 178 7.67 -27.89 7.34
N LEU A 179 7.70 -28.41 8.56
CA LEU A 179 7.83 -29.83 8.81
C LEU A 179 6.48 -30.38 9.24
N ASN A 180 5.84 -31.10 8.34
CA ASN A 180 4.58 -31.77 8.64
C ASN A 180 4.82 -33.05 9.42
N LEU A 181 4.33 -33.10 10.65
CA LEU A 181 4.33 -34.27 11.51
C LEU A 181 3.03 -35.05 11.29
N SER A 182 3.11 -36.08 10.46
CA SER A 182 1.96 -36.95 10.17
C SER A 182 1.86 -38.06 11.22
N ILE A 183 0.71 -38.15 11.88
CA ILE A 183 0.42 -39.16 12.90
C ILE A 183 -0.24 -40.36 12.26
N SER A 184 0.34 -41.56 12.44
CA SER A 184 -0.26 -42.80 11.98
C SER A 184 -1.33 -43.30 12.97
N LYS A 185 -2.61 -43.21 12.55
CA LYS A 185 -3.74 -43.70 13.36
C LYS A 185 -3.65 -45.21 13.63
N GLU A 186 -3.16 -45.99 12.67
CA GLU A 186 -2.95 -47.44 12.80
C GLU A 186 -1.94 -47.78 13.90
N LYS A 187 -0.84 -47.05 13.92
CA LYS A 187 0.19 -47.20 14.97
C LYS A 187 -0.29 -46.79 16.34
N LEU A 188 -1.09 -45.71 16.41
CA LEU A 188 -1.74 -45.30 17.69
C LEU A 188 -2.60 -46.43 18.28
N LEU A 189 -3.41 -47.08 17.44
CA LEU A 189 -4.23 -48.19 17.85
C LEU A 189 -3.38 -49.42 18.22
N LEU A 190 -2.34 -49.74 17.41
CA LEU A 190 -1.44 -50.87 17.66
C LEU A 190 -0.73 -50.77 19.00
N TYR A 191 -0.20 -49.59 19.30
CA TYR A 191 0.56 -49.32 20.53
C TYR A 191 -0.33 -48.82 21.70
N ARG A 192 -1.64 -48.71 21.50
CA ARG A 192 -2.59 -48.23 22.54
C ARG A 192 -2.20 -46.87 23.09
N VAL A 193 -1.91 -45.93 22.23
CA VAL A 193 -1.55 -44.57 22.60
C VAL A 193 -2.72 -43.65 22.34
N SER A 194 -3.11 -42.84 23.30
CA SER A 194 -4.16 -41.84 23.13
C SER A 194 -3.64 -40.68 22.28
N TYR A 195 -4.47 -40.21 21.34
CA TYR A 195 -4.17 -39.06 20.50
C TYR A 195 -3.90 -37.80 21.34
N ASN A 196 -4.68 -37.58 22.39
CA ASN A 196 -4.53 -36.40 23.26
C ASN A 196 -3.19 -36.39 24.01
N GLU A 197 -2.74 -37.57 24.45
CA GLU A 197 -1.45 -37.70 25.13
C GLU A 197 -0.29 -37.46 24.14
N LEU A 198 -0.38 -38.04 22.95
CA LEU A 198 0.61 -37.78 21.89
C LEU A 198 0.67 -36.28 21.55
N TYR A 199 -0.49 -35.62 21.37
CA TYR A 199 -0.55 -34.19 21.06
C TYR A 199 0.06 -33.35 22.20
N ARG A 200 -0.24 -33.69 23.46
CA ARG A 200 0.30 -33.00 24.62
C ARG A 200 1.82 -33.10 24.68
N ILE A 201 2.36 -34.29 24.43
CA ILE A 201 3.81 -34.54 24.47
C ILE A 201 4.51 -33.83 23.30
N LEU A 202 3.97 -33.90 22.07
CA LEU A 202 4.49 -33.19 20.93
C LEU A 202 4.50 -31.66 21.19
N LYS A 203 3.41 -31.11 21.71
CA LYS A 203 3.34 -29.70 22.05
C LYS A 203 4.40 -29.29 23.09
N THR A 204 4.66 -30.13 24.07
CA THR A 204 5.68 -29.88 25.12
C THR A 204 7.09 -30.01 24.56
N ALA A 205 7.33 -30.97 23.65
CA ALA A 205 8.64 -31.24 23.09
C ALA A 205 9.11 -30.18 22.07
N PHE A 206 8.18 -29.58 21.31
CA PHE A 206 8.50 -28.63 20.23
C PHE A 206 8.15 -27.17 20.53
N ARG A 207 7.61 -26.85 21.72
CA ARG A 207 7.24 -25.49 22.06
C ARG A 207 8.10 -24.96 23.20
N GLU A 208 8.47 -23.68 23.12
CA GLU A 208 9.02 -22.99 24.27
C GLU A 208 8.00 -23.03 25.41
N ASN A 209 8.43 -23.60 26.53
CA ASN A 209 7.60 -23.68 27.73
C ASN A 209 7.70 -22.38 28.52
N SER A 210 6.88 -21.40 28.18
CA SER A 210 6.75 -20.18 28.96
C SER A 210 6.12 -20.51 30.32
N VAL A 211 6.84 -20.22 31.40
CA VAL A 211 6.41 -20.46 32.79
C VAL A 211 5.59 -19.30 33.32
N THR A 212 6.09 -18.07 33.09
CA THR A 212 5.46 -16.85 33.56
C THR A 212 6.02 -15.64 32.84
N MET A 213 5.37 -14.49 33.03
CA MET A 213 5.88 -13.18 32.55
C MET A 213 6.42 -12.42 33.76
N LEU A 214 7.66 -12.01 33.71
CA LEU A 214 8.24 -11.09 34.68
C LEU A 214 7.81 -9.66 34.32
N HIS A 215 7.05 -9.04 35.21
CA HIS A 215 6.66 -7.65 35.10
C HIS A 215 7.73 -6.77 35.78
N SER A 216 8.57 -6.13 34.97
CA SER A 216 9.44 -5.05 35.42
C SER A 216 8.80 -3.72 35.09
N TYR A 217 9.21 -2.65 35.77
CA TYR A 217 8.58 -1.32 35.68
C TYR A 217 8.38 -0.78 34.25
N GLN A 218 9.16 -1.26 33.28
CA GLN A 218 9.11 -0.85 31.88
C GLN A 218 9.13 -2.00 30.86
N GLN A 219 9.22 -3.26 31.30
CA GLN A 219 9.39 -4.39 30.40
C GLN A 219 8.59 -5.61 30.88
N TYR A 220 8.04 -6.34 29.92
CA TYR A 220 7.45 -7.64 30.11
C TYR A 220 8.42 -8.70 29.57
N LEU A 221 9.05 -9.45 30.45
CA LEU A 221 10.03 -10.46 30.08
C LEU A 221 9.43 -11.86 30.25
N PRO A 222 9.26 -12.65 29.19
CA PRO A 222 8.82 -14.03 29.30
C PRO A 222 9.93 -14.87 29.95
N ILE A 223 9.58 -15.65 30.97
CA ILE A 223 10.46 -16.65 31.54
C ILE A 223 10.11 -17.98 30.88
N SER A 224 11.04 -18.54 30.11
CA SER A 224 10.89 -19.81 29.42
C SER A 224 11.85 -20.84 29.99
N VAL A 225 11.42 -22.09 30.06
CA VAL A 225 12.30 -23.24 30.33
C VAL A 225 12.75 -23.79 29.01
N ALA A 226 14.03 -23.59 28.69
CA ALA A 226 14.66 -24.15 27.52
C ALA A 226 15.53 -25.37 27.89
N GLY A 227 15.48 -26.41 27.08
CA GLY A 227 16.40 -27.53 27.14
C GLY A 227 17.67 -27.26 26.34
N SER A 228 18.54 -28.26 26.22
CA SER A 228 19.65 -28.21 25.27
C SER A 228 19.12 -28.21 23.84
N GLU A 229 19.81 -27.53 22.93
CA GLU A 229 19.51 -27.58 21.48
C GLU A 229 19.58 -29.00 20.97
N LYS A 230 18.50 -29.49 20.38
CA LYS A 230 18.37 -30.81 19.79
C LYS A 230 17.71 -30.69 18.41
N THR A 231 18.14 -31.53 17.51
CA THR A 231 17.48 -31.66 16.20
C THR A 231 16.09 -32.31 16.36
N VAL A 232 15.19 -32.04 15.39
CA VAL A 232 13.84 -32.63 15.37
C VAL A 232 13.90 -34.17 15.47
N ASN A 233 14.87 -34.81 14.78
CA ASN A 233 15.04 -36.23 14.82
C ASN A 233 15.48 -36.75 16.20
N GLU A 234 16.37 -36.05 16.89
CA GLU A 234 16.78 -36.38 18.26
C GLU A 234 15.62 -36.24 19.23
N ILE A 235 14.82 -35.14 19.13
CA ILE A 235 13.63 -34.94 19.94
C ILE A 235 12.64 -36.10 19.77
N LEU A 236 12.35 -36.51 18.54
CA LEU A 236 11.43 -37.62 18.25
C LEU A 236 11.96 -38.96 18.72
N GLN A 237 13.28 -39.16 18.74
CA GLN A 237 13.89 -40.43 19.16
C GLN A 237 14.02 -40.53 20.68
N GLU A 238 14.34 -39.44 21.36
CA GLU A 238 14.57 -39.43 22.82
C GLU A 238 13.30 -39.23 23.63
N THR A 239 12.30 -38.57 23.05
CA THR A 239 11.04 -38.37 23.76
C THR A 239 10.20 -39.64 23.73
N LEU A 240 9.92 -40.17 24.94
CA LEU A 240 9.13 -41.38 25.11
C LEU A 240 7.69 -41.05 25.49
N ILE A 241 6.77 -41.80 24.90
CA ILE A 241 5.34 -41.75 25.22
C ILE A 241 4.94 -43.04 25.95
N GLN A 242 4.12 -42.89 26.95
CA GLN A 242 3.60 -43.99 27.74
C GLN A 242 2.39 -44.60 27.04
N THR A 243 2.37 -45.94 26.90
CA THR A 243 1.20 -46.68 26.42
C THR A 243 0.14 -46.83 27.48
N GLU A 244 -1.13 -47.05 27.08
CA GLU A 244 -2.14 -47.48 28.03
C GLU A 244 -1.79 -48.83 28.63
N PRO A 245 -2.12 -49.08 29.91
CA PRO A 245 -1.80 -50.35 30.57
C PRO A 245 -2.41 -51.53 29.82
N ASP A 246 -1.60 -52.61 29.68
CA ASP A 246 -2.08 -53.86 29.15
C ASP A 246 -3.04 -54.55 30.15
N ASN A 247 -3.73 -55.59 29.70
CA ASN A 247 -4.65 -56.40 30.53
C ASN A 247 -3.97 -56.99 31.81
N LYS A 248 -2.63 -56.92 31.83
CA LYS A 248 -1.78 -57.34 33.02
C LYS A 248 -1.28 -56.12 33.83
N GLY A 249 -1.67 -54.88 33.45
CA GLY A 249 -1.20 -53.67 34.13
C GLY A 249 0.20 -53.19 33.69
N ASN A 250 0.82 -53.81 32.68
CA ASN A 250 2.13 -53.38 32.20
C ASN A 250 2.01 -52.12 31.31
N ILE A 251 2.94 -51.20 31.52
CA ILE A 251 3.06 -49.95 30.77
C ILE A 251 4.38 -50.01 30.01
N GLU A 252 4.34 -49.72 28.71
CA GLU A 252 5.51 -49.65 27.86
C GLU A 252 5.80 -48.20 27.45
N TYR A 253 7.05 -47.89 27.18
CA TYR A 253 7.49 -46.57 26.71
C TYR A 253 7.97 -46.68 25.28
N ILE A 254 7.40 -45.88 24.38
CA ILE A 254 7.68 -45.92 22.96
C ILE A 254 8.21 -44.56 22.50
N PRO A 255 9.29 -44.53 21.68
CA PRO A 255 9.75 -43.24 21.13
C PRO A 255 8.73 -42.63 20.16
N LEU A 256 8.60 -41.31 20.18
CA LEU A 256 7.66 -40.58 19.31
C LEU A 256 7.89 -40.90 17.83
N ARG A 257 9.13 -41.18 17.43
CA ARG A 257 9.51 -41.55 16.05
C ARG A 257 8.71 -42.74 15.49
N GLU A 258 8.28 -43.65 16.34
CA GLU A 258 7.49 -44.82 15.90
C GLU A 258 6.07 -44.42 15.50
N LEU A 259 5.54 -43.34 16.08
CA LEU A 259 4.15 -42.90 15.91
C LEU A 259 3.98 -41.77 14.87
N VAL A 260 5.07 -41.02 14.62
CA VAL A 260 5.07 -39.80 13.81
C VAL A 260 6.04 -39.91 12.65
N THR A 261 5.59 -39.50 11.48
CA THR A 261 6.44 -39.40 10.29
C THR A 261 6.67 -37.95 9.94
N ILE A 262 7.91 -37.56 9.65
CA ILE A 262 8.27 -36.19 9.24
C ILE A 262 8.28 -36.14 7.73
N ALA A 263 7.59 -35.13 7.18
CA ALA A 263 7.66 -34.78 5.78
C ALA A 263 7.92 -33.27 5.64
N PRO A 264 8.92 -32.85 4.87
CA PRO A 264 9.07 -31.44 4.52
C PRO A 264 7.87 -31.04 3.67
N ALA A 265 7.32 -29.88 3.94
CA ALA A 265 6.27 -29.26 3.18
C ALA A 265 6.60 -27.80 2.96
N GLU A 266 6.13 -27.25 1.88
CA GLU A 266 6.22 -25.84 1.57
C GLU A 266 4.79 -25.30 1.38
N ASP A 267 4.46 -24.23 2.05
CA ASP A 267 3.14 -23.62 1.99
C ASP A 267 3.26 -22.10 1.80
N LEU A 268 2.17 -21.44 1.45
CA LEU A 268 2.12 -19.98 1.42
C LEU A 268 2.28 -19.42 2.83
N LYS A 269 3.17 -18.45 2.99
CA LYS A 269 3.39 -17.78 4.28
C LYS A 269 2.16 -16.99 4.75
N SER A 270 1.39 -16.44 3.81
CA SER A 270 0.17 -15.70 4.09
C SER A 270 -0.98 -16.15 3.20
N ILE A 271 -2.17 -16.21 3.77
CA ILE A 271 -3.41 -16.48 3.04
C ILE A 271 -4.11 -15.15 2.84
N THR A 272 -4.32 -14.79 1.57
CA THR A 272 -5.05 -13.58 1.20
C THR A 272 -6.46 -13.94 0.79
N SER A 273 -7.43 -13.19 1.27
CA SER A 273 -8.84 -13.41 0.92
C SER A 273 -9.53 -12.11 0.50
N GLY A 274 -10.42 -12.22 -0.47
CA GLY A 274 -11.21 -11.12 -0.99
C GLY A 274 -12.71 -11.48 -1.06
N ARG A 275 -13.46 -10.72 -1.83
CA ARG A 275 -14.92 -10.91 -1.99
C ARG A 275 -15.30 -12.30 -2.55
N ASN A 276 -14.41 -12.89 -3.36
CA ASN A 276 -14.67 -14.16 -4.04
C ASN A 276 -14.05 -15.37 -3.31
N GLY A 277 -13.41 -15.17 -2.17
CA GLY A 277 -12.75 -16.19 -1.36
C GLY A 277 -11.23 -16.01 -1.30
N GLU A 278 -10.52 -17.09 -0.99
CA GLU A 278 -9.06 -17.10 -0.92
C GLU A 278 -8.43 -17.02 -2.31
N TYR A 279 -7.36 -16.23 -2.45
CA TYR A 279 -6.63 -16.07 -3.70
C TYR A 279 -5.13 -15.90 -3.49
N VAL A 280 -4.37 -16.17 -4.53
CA VAL A 280 -2.93 -15.90 -4.61
C VAL A 280 -2.72 -14.54 -5.26
N PRO A 281 -2.14 -13.53 -4.57
CA PRO A 281 -1.93 -12.21 -5.11
C PRO A 281 -0.64 -12.15 -5.93
N PHE A 282 -0.71 -11.72 -7.18
CA PHE A 282 0.45 -11.33 -7.97
C PHE A 282 0.45 -9.81 -8.13
N ASN A 283 1.39 -9.15 -7.47
CA ASN A 283 1.45 -7.70 -7.38
C ASN A 283 2.32 -7.12 -8.50
N PHE A 284 1.77 -6.16 -9.23
CA PHE A 284 2.46 -5.42 -10.29
C PHE A 284 2.58 -3.96 -9.90
N TYR A 285 3.78 -3.42 -10.02
CA TYR A 285 4.12 -2.03 -9.79
C TYR A 285 4.61 -1.38 -11.08
N ASP A 286 4.56 -0.07 -11.17
CA ASP A 286 4.99 0.75 -12.33
C ASP A 286 4.31 0.35 -13.67
N VAL A 287 3.01 0.07 -13.59
CA VAL A 287 2.23 -0.40 -14.74
C VAL A 287 1.82 0.76 -15.64
N GLN A 288 2.47 0.93 -16.79
CA GLN A 288 2.13 1.98 -17.76
C GLN A 288 0.79 1.74 -18.48
N ASN A 289 0.41 0.50 -18.73
CA ASN A 289 -0.84 0.15 -19.42
C ASN A 289 -1.58 -0.98 -18.72
N GLY A 290 -2.44 -0.63 -17.77
CA GLY A 290 -3.21 -1.58 -16.97
C GLY A 290 -4.14 -2.48 -17.79
N ASP A 291 -4.81 -1.93 -18.81
CA ASP A 291 -5.76 -2.69 -19.64
C ASP A 291 -5.05 -3.77 -20.47
N LYS A 292 -3.82 -3.51 -20.93
CA LYS A 292 -3.02 -4.50 -21.63
C LYS A 292 -2.57 -5.59 -20.68
N LEU A 293 -2.04 -5.22 -19.52
CA LEU A 293 -1.58 -6.16 -18.50
C LEU A 293 -2.71 -7.11 -18.07
N MET A 294 -3.89 -6.57 -17.78
CA MET A 294 -5.05 -7.38 -17.36
C MET A 294 -5.48 -8.41 -18.43
N ARG A 295 -5.40 -8.05 -19.73
CA ARG A 295 -5.69 -8.99 -20.81
C ARG A 295 -4.66 -10.12 -20.88
N GLU A 296 -3.38 -9.79 -20.74
CA GLU A 296 -2.28 -10.78 -20.76
C GLU A 296 -2.36 -11.72 -19.56
N VAL A 297 -2.66 -11.20 -18.37
CA VAL A 297 -2.88 -11.99 -17.15
C VAL A 297 -4.06 -12.95 -17.31
N LYS A 298 -5.20 -12.49 -17.84
CA LYS A 298 -6.36 -13.36 -18.11
C LYS A 298 -6.01 -14.50 -19.07
N GLN A 299 -5.22 -14.24 -20.09
CA GLN A 299 -4.79 -15.27 -21.02
C GLN A 299 -3.93 -16.34 -20.35
N VAL A 300 -3.04 -15.97 -19.42
CA VAL A 300 -2.24 -16.94 -18.64
C VAL A 300 -3.14 -17.85 -17.79
N ALA A 301 -4.15 -17.27 -17.13
CA ALA A 301 -5.08 -18.04 -16.32
C ALA A 301 -5.97 -18.98 -17.15
N GLU A 302 -6.41 -18.56 -18.32
CA GLU A 302 -7.20 -19.38 -19.23
C GLU A 302 -6.39 -20.56 -19.82
N GLU A 303 -5.10 -20.34 -20.12
CA GLU A 303 -4.20 -21.38 -20.62
C GLU A 303 -3.99 -22.50 -19.60
N THR A 304 -3.93 -22.17 -18.32
CA THR A 304 -3.72 -23.16 -17.24
C THR A 304 -5.00 -23.89 -16.84
N LYS A 305 -6.20 -23.35 -17.13
CA LYS A 305 -7.53 -23.90 -16.81
C LYS A 305 -7.80 -24.19 -15.32
N GLU A 306 -6.85 -23.96 -14.46
CA GLU A 306 -6.91 -24.25 -13.01
C GLU A 306 -7.33 -23.02 -12.20
N TRP A 307 -7.27 -21.83 -12.82
CA TRP A 307 -7.43 -20.56 -12.15
C TRP A 307 -8.56 -19.72 -12.73
N ASP A 308 -9.25 -19.03 -11.85
CA ASP A 308 -10.09 -17.87 -12.17
C ASP A 308 -9.35 -16.61 -11.74
N THR A 309 -9.58 -15.48 -12.42
CA THR A 309 -8.87 -14.24 -12.12
C THR A 309 -9.81 -13.12 -11.72
N GLY A 310 -9.42 -12.39 -10.69
CA GLY A 310 -9.91 -11.08 -10.33
C GLY A 310 -8.81 -10.02 -10.45
N PHE A 311 -9.18 -8.78 -10.32
CA PHE A 311 -8.24 -7.67 -10.32
C PHE A 311 -8.65 -6.65 -9.28
N SER A 312 -7.67 -6.16 -8.53
CA SER A 312 -7.77 -5.04 -7.60
C SER A 312 -6.50 -4.20 -7.66
N GLY A 313 -6.37 -3.24 -6.78
CA GLY A 313 -5.21 -2.38 -6.71
C GLY A 313 -5.50 -0.92 -7.03
N SER A 314 -4.47 -0.11 -6.93
CA SER A 314 -4.58 1.34 -7.00
C SER A 314 -5.07 1.86 -8.36
N PHE A 315 -4.87 1.11 -9.43
CA PHE A 315 -5.38 1.44 -10.77
C PHE A 315 -6.91 1.64 -10.79
N PHE A 316 -7.64 0.82 -10.03
CA PHE A 316 -9.11 0.92 -9.93
C PHE A 316 -9.52 2.02 -8.94
N SER A 317 -8.91 2.07 -7.76
CA SER A 317 -9.21 3.08 -6.73
C SER A 317 -8.98 4.50 -7.25
N ASN A 318 -7.97 4.71 -8.06
CA ASN A 318 -7.66 6.02 -8.64
C ASN A 318 -8.75 6.53 -9.57
N ARG A 319 -9.28 5.65 -10.39
CA ARG A 319 -10.36 5.99 -11.32
C ARG A 319 -11.65 6.31 -10.57
N GLU A 320 -12.00 5.48 -9.59
CA GLU A 320 -13.17 5.72 -8.73
C GLU A 320 -13.05 7.03 -7.97
N MET A 321 -11.87 7.34 -7.40
CA MET A 321 -11.64 8.57 -6.64
C MET A 321 -11.73 9.84 -7.50
N LEU A 322 -11.21 9.83 -8.73
CA LEU A 322 -11.35 10.97 -9.64
C LEU A 322 -12.81 11.20 -10.03
N ASP A 323 -13.57 10.12 -10.26
CA ASP A 323 -15.01 10.22 -10.55
C ASP A 323 -15.78 10.77 -9.35
N GLU A 324 -15.44 10.36 -8.12
CA GLU A 324 -16.01 10.90 -6.89
C GLU A 324 -15.69 12.40 -6.70
N LEU A 325 -14.46 12.83 -6.98
CA LEU A 325 -14.10 14.24 -6.92
C LEU A 325 -14.89 15.09 -7.90
N VAL A 326 -15.17 14.60 -9.11
CA VAL A 326 -16.02 15.29 -10.09
C VAL A 326 -17.45 15.43 -9.55
N VAL A 327 -17.98 14.37 -8.92
CA VAL A 327 -19.31 14.41 -8.28
C VAL A 327 -19.33 15.42 -7.14
N ILE A 328 -18.32 15.43 -6.27
CA ILE A 328 -18.17 16.39 -5.17
C ILE A 328 -18.10 17.82 -5.70
N LEU A 329 -17.32 18.06 -6.76
CA LEU A 329 -17.25 19.37 -7.41
C LEU A 329 -18.63 19.81 -7.90
N PHE A 330 -19.36 18.92 -8.58
CA PHE A 330 -20.70 19.25 -9.10
C PHE A 330 -21.69 19.57 -7.97
N ILE A 331 -21.70 18.78 -6.88
CA ILE A 331 -22.55 19.03 -5.71
C ILE A 331 -22.18 20.36 -5.07
N SER A 332 -20.90 20.68 -4.89
CA SER A 332 -20.46 21.93 -4.30
C SER A 332 -20.84 23.15 -5.16
N LEU A 333 -20.74 23.05 -6.49
CA LEU A 333 -21.20 24.08 -7.41
C LEU A 333 -22.72 24.29 -7.33
N LEU A 334 -23.48 23.22 -7.22
CA LEU A 334 -24.93 23.26 -7.08
C LEU A 334 -25.33 23.90 -5.75
N LEU A 335 -24.72 23.54 -4.65
CA LEU A 335 -24.94 24.16 -3.35
C LEU A 335 -24.58 25.64 -3.37
N MET A 336 -23.46 26.00 -3.97
CA MET A 336 -23.02 27.38 -4.14
C MET A 336 -24.04 28.21 -4.97
N TYR A 337 -24.55 27.61 -6.07
CA TYR A 337 -25.59 28.24 -6.86
C TYR A 337 -26.82 28.61 -6.01
N PHE A 338 -27.32 27.69 -5.19
CA PHE A 338 -28.48 27.94 -4.34
C PHE A 338 -28.21 29.00 -3.25
N ILE A 339 -27.02 28.98 -2.64
CA ILE A 339 -26.60 29.98 -1.67
C ILE A 339 -26.58 31.37 -2.31
N LEU A 340 -25.95 31.49 -3.47
CA LEU A 340 -25.86 32.74 -4.21
C LEU A 340 -27.25 33.22 -4.72
N ALA A 341 -28.10 32.29 -5.16
CA ALA A 341 -29.46 32.62 -5.58
C ALA A 341 -30.29 33.20 -4.43
N SER A 342 -30.12 32.67 -3.23
CA SER A 342 -30.74 33.21 -2.00
C SER A 342 -30.14 34.56 -1.61
N GLN A 343 -28.83 34.76 -1.73
CA GLN A 343 -28.16 36.01 -1.37
C GLN A 343 -28.50 37.17 -2.31
N PHE A 344 -28.54 36.89 -3.62
CA PHE A 344 -28.81 37.92 -4.62
C PHE A 344 -30.30 38.08 -4.95
N GLU A 345 -31.18 37.26 -4.36
CA GLU A 345 -32.61 37.23 -4.69
C GLU A 345 -32.88 37.13 -6.21
N SER A 346 -32.01 36.39 -6.91
CA SER A 346 -32.01 36.27 -8.37
C SER A 346 -31.44 34.94 -8.81
N PHE A 347 -32.07 34.26 -9.77
CA PHE A 347 -31.58 33.04 -10.35
C PHE A 347 -30.55 33.26 -11.49
N LEU A 348 -30.51 34.45 -12.09
CA LEU A 348 -29.59 34.76 -13.19
C LEU A 348 -28.20 35.22 -12.72
N GLN A 349 -28.15 35.96 -11.62
CA GLN A 349 -26.89 36.52 -11.12
C GLN A 349 -25.87 35.42 -10.71
N PRO A 350 -26.28 34.36 -9.99
CA PRO A 350 -25.37 33.24 -9.72
C PRO A 350 -24.80 32.58 -10.96
N LEU A 351 -25.58 32.43 -12.03
CA LEU A 351 -25.12 31.85 -13.27
C LEU A 351 -24.01 32.69 -13.92
N LEU A 352 -24.07 34.02 -13.79
CA LEU A 352 -23.00 34.91 -14.28
C LEU A 352 -21.69 34.71 -13.48
N VAL A 353 -21.79 34.55 -12.16
CA VAL A 353 -20.64 34.28 -11.30
C VAL A 353 -20.05 32.91 -11.61
N LEU A 354 -20.87 31.87 -11.69
CA LEU A 354 -20.41 30.51 -11.99
C LEU A 354 -19.85 30.34 -13.41
N ALA A 355 -20.22 31.19 -14.35
CA ALA A 355 -19.68 31.19 -15.71
C ALA A 355 -18.17 31.54 -15.77
N GLU A 356 -17.60 32.07 -14.70
CA GLU A 356 -16.17 32.35 -14.57
C GLU A 356 -15.36 31.07 -14.33
N ILE A 357 -15.91 30.08 -13.61
CA ILE A 357 -15.24 28.83 -13.25
C ILE A 357 -14.66 28.07 -14.44
N PRO A 358 -15.39 27.80 -15.54
CA PRO A 358 -14.81 27.13 -16.70
C PRO A 358 -13.59 27.85 -17.31
N ILE A 359 -13.53 29.17 -17.18
CA ILE A 359 -12.40 29.96 -17.68
C ILE A 359 -11.17 29.72 -16.82
N ASP A 360 -11.34 29.76 -15.49
CA ASP A 360 -10.26 29.57 -14.52
C ASP A 360 -9.71 28.13 -14.56
N VAL A 361 -10.61 27.14 -14.59
CA VAL A 361 -10.23 25.74 -14.73
C VAL A 361 -9.51 25.48 -16.04
N ALA A 362 -9.98 26.03 -17.16
CA ALA A 362 -9.30 25.89 -18.45
C ALA A 362 -7.89 26.49 -18.42
N PHE A 363 -7.71 27.64 -17.79
CA PHE A 363 -6.42 28.28 -17.67
C PHE A 363 -5.48 27.53 -16.72
N ALA A 364 -5.99 27.02 -15.61
CA ALA A 364 -5.23 26.19 -14.67
C ALA A 364 -4.76 24.87 -15.33
N LEU A 365 -5.64 24.19 -16.06
CA LEU A 365 -5.27 22.98 -16.82
C LEU A 365 -4.27 23.28 -17.95
N LEU A 366 -4.41 24.42 -18.64
CA LEU A 366 -3.45 24.88 -19.63
C LEU A 366 -2.05 25.07 -19.00
N LEU A 367 -1.97 25.70 -17.83
CA LEU A 367 -0.71 25.91 -17.13
C LEU A 367 -0.09 24.58 -16.66
N LEU A 368 -0.89 23.66 -16.11
CA LEU A 368 -0.45 22.31 -15.75
C LEU A 368 0.18 21.60 -16.95
N TRP A 369 -0.49 21.62 -18.09
CA TRP A 369 0.01 21.03 -19.33
C TRP A 369 1.30 21.69 -19.83
N LEU A 370 1.36 23.03 -19.77
CA LEU A 370 2.52 23.80 -20.24
C LEU A 370 3.76 23.56 -19.36
N CYS A 371 3.56 23.35 -18.06
CA CYS A 371 4.61 22.99 -17.10
C CYS A 371 5.01 21.51 -17.15
N GLY A 372 4.32 20.68 -17.94
CA GLY A 372 4.59 19.24 -18.03
C GLY A 372 4.13 18.44 -16.81
N HIS A 373 3.27 19.02 -15.99
CA HIS A 373 2.71 18.33 -14.82
C HIS A 373 1.46 17.52 -15.17
N THR A 374 1.22 16.49 -14.37
CA THR A 374 0.08 15.58 -14.53
C THR A 374 -1.12 16.01 -13.68
N LEU A 375 -2.32 15.60 -14.11
CA LEU A 375 -3.52 15.77 -13.30
C LEU A 375 -3.56 14.67 -12.24
N ASN A 376 -3.33 15.03 -11.00
CA ASN A 376 -3.31 14.13 -9.86
C ASN A 376 -4.29 14.60 -8.76
N LEU A 377 -4.41 13.82 -7.69
CA LEU A 377 -5.29 14.14 -6.56
C LEU A 377 -5.03 15.54 -5.99
N MET A 378 -3.75 15.91 -5.82
CA MET A 378 -3.35 17.22 -5.29
C MET A 378 -3.80 18.37 -6.20
N SER A 379 -3.55 18.23 -7.51
CA SER A 379 -3.97 19.24 -8.48
C SER A 379 -5.49 19.33 -8.58
N ALA A 380 -6.22 18.22 -8.46
CA ALA A 380 -7.68 18.21 -8.45
C ALA A 380 -8.26 18.92 -7.21
N ILE A 381 -7.72 18.66 -6.02
CA ILE A 381 -8.09 19.39 -4.78
C ILE A 381 -7.75 20.87 -4.93
N GLY A 382 -6.57 21.20 -5.46
CA GLY A 382 -6.15 22.57 -5.75
C GLY A 382 -7.12 23.29 -6.70
N LEU A 383 -7.61 22.63 -7.74
CA LEU A 383 -8.63 23.18 -8.64
C LEU A 383 -9.95 23.48 -7.92
N ILE A 384 -10.43 22.57 -7.07
CA ILE A 384 -11.66 22.75 -6.29
C ILE A 384 -11.53 23.96 -5.35
N VAL A 385 -10.41 24.06 -4.64
CA VAL A 385 -10.13 25.19 -3.73
C VAL A 385 -10.04 26.50 -4.50
N THR A 386 -9.36 26.51 -5.64
CA THR A 386 -9.21 27.71 -6.48
C THR A 386 -10.56 28.20 -6.99
N CYS A 387 -11.46 27.31 -7.42
CA CYS A 387 -12.84 27.68 -7.79
C CYS A 387 -13.55 28.42 -6.65
N GLY A 388 -13.39 27.98 -5.40
CA GLY A 388 -13.98 28.64 -4.25
C GLY A 388 -13.41 30.04 -3.96
N ILE A 389 -12.10 30.23 -4.16
CA ILE A 389 -11.41 31.51 -3.92
C ILE A 389 -11.81 32.54 -4.98
N VAL A 390 -11.79 32.16 -6.26
CA VAL A 390 -12.10 33.08 -7.38
C VAL A 390 -13.52 33.59 -7.32
N ILE A 391 -14.48 32.73 -6.99
CA ILE A 391 -15.88 33.12 -6.87
C ILE A 391 -16.09 34.23 -5.82
N ASN A 392 -15.32 34.21 -4.73
CA ASN A 392 -15.45 35.23 -3.68
C ASN A 392 -15.22 36.65 -4.22
N ASP A 393 -14.24 36.87 -5.08
CA ASP A 393 -13.94 38.14 -5.68
C ASP A 393 -15.08 38.61 -6.62
N SER A 394 -15.66 37.68 -7.36
CA SER A 394 -16.80 37.96 -8.27
C SER A 394 -18.08 38.27 -7.52
N ILE A 395 -18.33 37.60 -6.38
CA ILE A 395 -19.48 37.94 -5.48
C ILE A 395 -19.38 39.39 -5.01
N LEU A 396 -18.19 39.77 -4.49
CA LEU A 396 -17.98 41.14 -3.98
C LEU A 396 -18.15 42.22 -5.04
N LYS A 397 -17.72 41.90 -6.29
CA LYS A 397 -17.88 42.80 -7.43
C LYS A 397 -19.35 42.95 -7.83
N LEU A 398 -20.08 41.83 -7.90
CA LEU A 398 -21.48 41.83 -8.26
C LEU A 398 -22.35 42.53 -7.22
N ASP A 399 -22.05 42.32 -5.92
CA ASP A 399 -22.72 43.01 -4.81
C ASP A 399 -22.55 44.52 -4.89
N ALA A 400 -21.33 45.01 -5.16
CA ALA A 400 -21.06 46.43 -5.38
C ALA A 400 -21.81 47.01 -6.59
N ILE A 401 -21.95 46.24 -7.68
CA ILE A 401 -22.77 46.64 -8.84
C ILE A 401 -24.24 46.78 -8.46
N ASN A 402 -24.78 45.80 -7.71
CA ASN A 402 -26.16 45.80 -7.27
C ASN A 402 -26.47 46.99 -6.34
N GLU A 403 -25.56 47.33 -5.42
CA GLU A 403 -25.67 48.48 -4.54
C GLU A 403 -25.76 49.81 -5.31
N LEU A 404 -24.85 49.99 -6.27
CA LEU A 404 -24.84 51.16 -7.15
C LEU A 404 -26.11 51.25 -8.00
N ARG A 405 -26.61 50.14 -8.50
CA ARG A 405 -27.87 50.07 -9.24
C ARG A 405 -29.10 50.44 -8.38
N LYS A 406 -29.14 49.97 -7.13
CA LYS A 406 -30.16 50.36 -6.17
C LYS A 406 -30.11 51.84 -5.86
N ALA A 407 -28.94 52.49 -5.92
CA ALA A 407 -28.75 53.93 -5.79
C ALA A 407 -29.12 54.73 -7.07
N GLY A 408 -29.61 54.06 -8.12
CA GLY A 408 -30.08 54.73 -9.35
C GLY A 408 -29.00 54.95 -10.41
N VAL A 409 -27.78 54.39 -10.25
CA VAL A 409 -26.70 54.55 -11.23
C VAL A 409 -26.98 53.65 -12.46
N PRO A 410 -26.79 54.16 -13.69
CA PRO A 410 -26.91 53.35 -14.92
C PRO A 410 -26.00 52.12 -14.89
N LEU A 411 -26.44 50.99 -15.49
CA LEU A 411 -25.73 49.70 -15.42
C LEU A 411 -24.26 49.82 -15.85
N LEU A 412 -23.96 50.47 -16.95
CA LEU A 412 -22.61 50.59 -17.48
C LEU A 412 -21.69 51.39 -16.54
N GLU A 413 -22.18 52.47 -15.97
CA GLU A 413 -21.45 53.25 -14.98
C GLU A 413 -21.27 52.50 -13.66
N ALA A 414 -22.30 51.76 -13.22
CA ALA A 414 -22.24 50.93 -12.02
C ALA A 414 -21.14 49.82 -12.17
N ILE A 415 -21.05 49.20 -13.32
CA ILE A 415 -19.99 48.21 -13.60
C ILE A 415 -18.57 48.82 -13.53
N HIS A 416 -18.38 49.98 -14.17
CA HIS A 416 -17.08 50.68 -14.15
C HIS A 416 -16.71 51.16 -12.74
N GLU A 417 -17.65 51.76 -12.04
CA GLU A 417 -17.40 52.28 -10.69
C GLU A 417 -17.17 51.17 -9.66
N ALA A 418 -17.96 50.08 -9.70
CA ALA A 418 -17.74 48.89 -8.88
C ALA A 418 -16.38 48.27 -9.16
N GLY A 419 -16.00 48.12 -10.44
CA GLY A 419 -14.71 47.64 -10.84
C GLY A 419 -13.57 48.48 -10.26
N ARG A 420 -13.67 49.82 -10.36
CA ARG A 420 -12.68 50.77 -9.84
C ARG A 420 -12.56 50.68 -8.31
N ARG A 421 -13.68 50.60 -7.60
CA ARG A 421 -13.70 50.50 -6.12
C ARG A 421 -13.12 49.19 -5.61
N ARG A 422 -13.40 48.08 -6.28
CA ARG A 422 -12.97 46.74 -5.88
C ARG A 422 -11.61 46.30 -6.43
N LEU A 423 -11.04 46.98 -7.42
CA LEU A 423 -9.77 46.61 -8.03
C LEU A 423 -8.63 46.50 -7.01
N ARG A 424 -8.52 47.50 -6.12
CA ARG A 424 -7.44 47.56 -5.12
C ARG A 424 -7.53 46.42 -4.08
N PRO A 425 -8.69 46.16 -3.45
CA PRO A 425 -8.87 44.99 -2.57
C PRO A 425 -8.58 43.66 -3.27
N ILE A 426 -9.10 43.46 -4.49
CA ILE A 426 -8.90 42.19 -5.26
C ILE A 426 -7.45 41.99 -5.56
N ILE A 427 -6.69 43.00 -6.04
CA ILE A 427 -5.25 42.87 -6.27
C ILE A 427 -4.51 42.53 -4.95
N MET A 428 -4.89 43.13 -3.83
CA MET A 428 -4.26 42.82 -2.54
C MET A 428 -4.50 41.39 -2.10
N THR A 429 -5.75 40.88 -2.21
CA THR A 429 -6.07 39.51 -1.86
C THR A 429 -5.34 38.51 -2.77
N SER A 430 -5.36 38.74 -4.09
CA SER A 430 -4.67 37.88 -5.07
C SER A 430 -3.16 37.84 -4.84
N LEU A 431 -2.50 39.01 -4.64
CA LEU A 431 -1.08 39.07 -4.33
C LEU A 431 -0.74 38.37 -3.02
N THR A 432 -1.55 38.58 -1.98
CA THR A 432 -1.32 37.93 -0.68
C THR A 432 -1.42 36.40 -0.82
N THR A 433 -2.40 35.90 -1.57
CA THR A 433 -2.57 34.45 -1.82
C THR A 433 -1.39 33.90 -2.61
N ILE A 434 -0.95 34.59 -3.67
CA ILE A 434 0.22 34.18 -4.46
C ILE A 434 1.47 34.13 -3.58
N PHE A 435 1.76 35.19 -2.83
CA PHE A 435 2.94 35.21 -1.95
C PHE A 435 2.88 34.19 -0.82
N ALA A 436 1.70 33.85 -0.32
CA ALA A 436 1.53 32.80 0.68
C ALA A 436 1.83 31.41 0.11
N MET A 437 1.61 31.18 -1.19
CA MET A 437 1.92 29.92 -1.86
C MET A 437 3.36 29.79 -2.37
N VAL A 438 4.08 30.92 -2.52
CA VAL A 438 5.48 30.90 -3.00
C VAL A 438 6.39 29.98 -2.16
N PRO A 439 6.34 30.00 -0.81
CA PRO A 439 7.18 29.09 -0.03
C PRO A 439 6.90 27.60 -0.31
N LEU A 440 5.65 27.24 -0.60
CA LEU A 440 5.26 25.86 -0.92
C LEU A 440 5.84 25.38 -2.26
N LEU A 441 6.08 26.29 -3.21
CA LEU A 441 6.70 25.96 -4.50
C LEU A 441 8.19 25.62 -4.36
N PHE A 442 8.85 26.08 -3.31
CA PHE A 442 10.27 25.84 -3.02
C PHE A 442 10.48 24.80 -1.91
N SER A 443 9.42 24.30 -1.29
CA SER A 443 9.49 23.24 -0.31
C SER A 443 9.53 21.90 -1.07
N SER A 444 10.61 21.15 -0.87
CA SER A 444 10.73 19.77 -1.36
C SER A 444 10.07 18.74 -0.44
N ASP A 445 9.67 19.15 0.75
CA ASP A 445 9.00 18.30 1.74
C ASP A 445 7.49 18.51 1.72
N MET A 446 6.77 17.42 1.55
CA MET A 446 5.31 17.37 1.72
C MET A 446 4.89 16.87 3.13
N GLY A 447 5.80 16.84 4.08
CA GLY A 447 5.56 16.42 5.45
C GLY A 447 5.17 17.53 6.40
#